data_2d73c34b60a6aacb8e47e890d5f5119d
#
_entry.id   2d73c34b60a6aacb8e47e890d5f5119d
#
_cell.length_a   1.000
_cell.length_b   1.000
_cell.length_c   1.000
_cell.angle_alpha   90.00
_cell.angle_beta   90.00
_cell.angle_gamma   90.00
#
_symmetry.space_group_name_H-M   'P 1'
#
loop_
_entity.id
_entity.type
_entity.pdbx_description
1 polymer ?
#
loop_
_entity_poly.entity_id
_entity_poly.type
_entity_poly.pdbx_seq_one_letter_code
_entity_poly.pdbx_strand_id
1 'polypeptide(L)'
;MYGLMQDSPLLISSLIEFAALNHGAEEIVSRTVEGPIHRYTYKECVVRSRQLAKALEKLGVEKSDRIATLAWNGYRHVEIYYGVSGMGAICHTINPRLFPEQIAYIVNHAEDKYIFMDLTFVPLIEAIVEHIPNVKGFVIMTDEANMPQTKLSNVICYENLLATADDDYKWPVFDERTASSLCYTSGTTGNPKGVLFSNRSTILHSYAVCTMDGLGLSNLETILPVVPMFHVNAWGIPYAAAMSGAKMVMPGARMDGQSLYELMESEQVTLSAGVPTIWMMLLGYMKENNKKFTSMQRTVIGGAAAPKAMIETFEKQYNVNVLHAWGMTEMSPLGTACNLKKKHRDYPIDQKIELSLKQ
;
A
#
# COMPACT_ATOMS: atom_id res chain seq x y z
N MET A 1 35.98 14.27 9.91
CA MET A 1 35.94 14.55 8.45
C MET A 1 34.72 13.80 7.90
N TYR A 2 33.84 14.49 7.16
CA TYR A 2 32.71 13.82 6.48
C TYR A 2 33.16 13.28 5.13
N GLY A 3 32.45 12.26 4.62
CA GLY A 3 32.61 11.82 3.24
C GLY A 3 32.18 12.91 2.24
N LEU A 4 32.77 12.90 1.05
CA LEU A 4 32.49 13.89 0.00
C LEU A 4 31.45 13.40 -1.03
N MET A 5 30.58 12.48 -0.62
CA MET A 5 29.46 12.01 -1.44
C MET A 5 28.28 12.99 -1.37
N GLN A 6 27.35 12.84 -2.29
CA GLN A 6 26.11 13.61 -2.30
C GLN A 6 25.38 13.49 -0.95
N ASP A 7 25.09 14.62 -0.33
CA ASP A 7 24.37 14.71 0.95
C ASP A 7 22.91 15.09 0.69
N SER A 8 22.13 14.12 0.20
CA SER A 8 20.70 14.27 -0.04
C SER A 8 19.92 13.45 0.96
N PRO A 9 18.88 14.03 1.60
CA PRO A 9 18.04 13.28 2.55
C PRO A 9 17.23 12.20 1.84
N LEU A 10 16.97 11.10 2.53
CA LEU A 10 16.14 9.99 2.07
C LEU A 10 14.66 10.38 2.16
N LEU A 11 14.10 10.98 1.10
CA LEU A 11 12.72 11.44 1.04
C LEU A 11 11.88 10.58 0.10
N ILE A 12 10.65 10.30 0.48
CA ILE A 12 9.70 9.48 -0.30
C ILE A 12 9.44 10.10 -1.68
N SER A 13 9.41 11.42 -1.80
CA SER A 13 9.28 12.13 -3.08
C SER A 13 10.36 11.72 -4.09
N SER A 14 11.57 11.37 -3.64
CA SER A 14 12.63 10.92 -4.54
C SER A 14 12.33 9.57 -5.21
N LEU A 15 11.53 8.72 -4.59
CA LEU A 15 11.16 7.42 -5.17
C LEU A 15 10.27 7.57 -6.40
N ILE A 16 9.22 8.37 -6.29
CA ILE A 16 8.29 8.55 -7.41
C ILE A 16 8.92 9.36 -8.54
N GLU A 17 9.81 10.32 -8.22
CA GLU A 17 10.59 11.03 -9.22
C GLU A 17 11.55 10.09 -9.96
N PHE A 18 12.24 9.21 -9.22
CA PHE A 18 13.10 8.20 -9.80
C PHE A 18 12.31 7.25 -10.72
N ALA A 19 11.15 6.76 -10.24
CA ALA A 19 10.29 5.89 -11.04
C ALA A 19 9.83 6.58 -12.33
N ALA A 20 9.37 7.83 -12.25
CA ALA A 20 8.95 8.59 -13.42
C ALA A 20 10.07 8.83 -14.42
N LEU A 21 11.30 9.08 -13.94
CA LEU A 21 12.46 9.34 -14.79
C LEU A 21 13.02 8.08 -15.47
N ASN A 22 13.12 6.97 -14.71
CA ASN A 22 13.83 5.77 -15.17
C ASN A 22 12.87 4.65 -15.62
N HIS A 23 11.65 4.64 -15.12
CA HIS A 23 10.62 3.61 -15.36
C HIS A 23 9.27 4.26 -15.73
N GLY A 24 9.31 5.45 -16.32
CA GLY A 24 8.13 6.29 -16.53
C GLY A 24 7.02 5.68 -17.40
N ALA A 25 7.34 4.66 -18.21
CA ALA A 25 6.38 3.94 -19.03
C ALA A 25 5.75 2.72 -18.33
N GLU A 26 6.29 2.31 -17.17
CA GLU A 26 5.73 1.18 -16.42
C GLU A 26 4.37 1.52 -15.82
N GLU A 27 3.48 0.53 -15.86
CA GLU A 27 2.07 0.72 -15.50
C GLU A 27 1.79 0.57 -14.00
N ILE A 28 0.84 1.36 -13.54
CA ILE A 28 0.07 1.13 -12.32
C ILE A 28 -1.37 0.85 -12.76
N VAL A 29 -1.80 -0.38 -12.59
CA VAL A 29 -3.13 -0.85 -12.98
C VAL A 29 -4.00 -0.96 -11.74
N SER A 30 -5.22 -0.45 -11.77
CA SER A 30 -6.12 -0.51 -10.63
C SER A 30 -7.53 -0.94 -11.05
N ARG A 31 -8.07 -1.92 -10.35
CA ARG A 31 -9.52 -2.12 -10.35
C ARG A 31 -10.12 -1.04 -9.44
N THR A 32 -10.85 -0.11 -10.02
CA THR A 32 -11.43 1.01 -9.26
C THR A 32 -12.63 0.56 -8.42
N VAL A 33 -13.00 1.36 -7.43
CA VAL A 33 -14.20 1.11 -6.61
C VAL A 33 -15.46 1.32 -7.46
N GLU A 34 -15.41 2.19 -8.45
CA GLU A 34 -16.47 2.41 -9.43
C GLU A 34 -16.69 1.21 -10.36
N GLY A 35 -15.69 0.33 -10.52
CA GLY A 35 -15.75 -0.93 -11.26
C GLY A 35 -14.76 -1.08 -12.42
N PRO A 36 -14.52 -0.07 -13.26
CA PRO A 36 -13.60 -0.17 -14.39
C PRO A 36 -12.15 -0.40 -13.97
N ILE A 37 -11.34 -0.95 -14.90
CA ILE A 37 -9.89 -0.97 -14.76
C ILE A 37 -9.34 0.39 -15.20
N HIS A 38 -8.62 1.04 -14.30
CA HIS A 38 -7.83 2.23 -14.57
C HIS A 38 -6.38 1.84 -14.84
N ARG A 39 -5.79 2.41 -15.89
CA ARG A 39 -4.38 2.21 -16.27
C ARG A 39 -3.71 3.55 -16.45
N TYR A 40 -2.59 3.71 -15.83
CA TYR A 40 -1.71 4.85 -16.03
C TYR A 40 -0.27 4.45 -15.66
N THR A 41 0.66 5.34 -15.89
CA THR A 41 2.10 5.09 -15.77
C THR A 41 2.70 5.80 -14.54
N TYR A 42 3.92 5.43 -14.15
CA TYR A 42 4.65 6.17 -13.10
C TYR A 42 4.83 7.66 -13.46
N LYS A 43 4.99 7.97 -14.76
CA LYS A 43 5.07 9.36 -15.21
C LYS A 43 3.78 10.13 -14.94
N GLU A 44 2.63 9.53 -15.17
CA GLU A 44 1.33 10.13 -14.86
C GLU A 44 1.08 10.17 -13.35
N CYS A 45 1.52 9.14 -12.61
CA CYS A 45 1.41 9.11 -11.15
C CYS A 45 2.15 10.28 -10.49
N VAL A 46 3.39 10.60 -10.90
CA VAL A 46 4.13 11.73 -10.33
C VAL A 46 3.46 13.07 -10.64
N VAL A 47 2.93 13.25 -11.84
CA VAL A 47 2.17 14.45 -12.22
C VAL A 47 0.98 14.65 -11.27
N ARG A 48 0.16 13.62 -11.11
CA ARG A 48 -1.03 13.67 -10.26
C ARG A 48 -0.69 13.80 -8.76
N SER A 49 0.41 13.19 -8.31
CA SER A 49 0.90 13.36 -6.94
C SER A 49 1.36 14.79 -6.65
N ARG A 50 2.00 15.45 -7.61
CA ARG A 50 2.37 16.88 -7.52
C ARG A 50 1.14 17.78 -7.52
N GLN A 51 0.16 17.52 -8.39
CA GLN A 51 -1.12 18.24 -8.39
C GLN A 51 -1.82 18.11 -7.04
N LEU A 52 -1.85 16.90 -6.46
CA LEU A 52 -2.43 16.68 -5.12
C LEU A 52 -1.70 17.49 -4.05
N ALA A 53 -0.37 17.44 -4.02
CA ALA A 53 0.42 18.19 -3.05
C ALA A 53 0.14 19.71 -3.13
N LYS A 54 0.11 20.27 -4.35
CA LYS A 54 -0.21 21.66 -4.59
C LYS A 54 -1.65 22.02 -4.20
N ALA A 55 -2.61 21.13 -4.46
CA ALA A 55 -4.00 21.33 -4.08
C ALA A 55 -4.15 21.29 -2.54
N LEU A 56 -3.46 20.40 -1.85
CA LEU A 56 -3.45 20.33 -0.38
C LEU A 56 -2.83 21.57 0.25
N GLU A 57 -1.75 22.12 -0.33
CA GLU A 57 -1.16 23.39 0.10
C GLU A 57 -2.15 24.53 -0.01
N LYS A 58 -2.94 24.60 -1.10
CA LYS A 58 -4.04 25.59 -1.26
C LYS A 58 -5.16 25.41 -0.23
N LEU A 59 -5.38 24.19 0.26
CA LEU A 59 -6.32 23.91 1.36
C LEU A 59 -5.73 24.23 2.75
N GLY A 60 -4.50 24.74 2.82
CA GLY A 60 -3.82 25.08 4.06
C GLY A 60 -3.27 23.87 4.82
N VAL A 61 -2.94 22.80 4.12
CA VAL A 61 -2.20 21.68 4.69
C VAL A 61 -0.73 22.05 4.78
N GLU A 62 -0.16 21.86 5.97
CA GLU A 62 1.21 22.20 6.29
C GLU A 62 2.03 20.94 6.63
N LYS A 63 3.34 21.13 6.73
CA LYS A 63 4.26 20.07 7.18
C LYS A 63 3.81 19.49 8.52
N SER A 64 3.86 18.18 8.63
CA SER A 64 3.44 17.39 9.82
C SER A 64 1.94 17.35 10.10
N ASP A 65 1.09 17.92 9.25
CA ASP A 65 -0.34 17.70 9.31
C ASP A 65 -0.69 16.25 8.95
N ARG A 66 -1.73 15.71 9.57
CA ARG A 66 -2.21 14.35 9.29
C ARG A 66 -3.37 14.41 8.33
N ILE A 67 -3.24 13.64 7.27
CA ILE A 67 -4.27 13.44 6.25
C ILE A 67 -4.69 11.97 6.31
N ALA A 68 -5.89 11.74 6.80
CA ALA A 68 -6.42 10.39 6.96
C ALA A 68 -6.88 9.80 5.62
N THR A 69 -6.73 8.48 5.49
CA THR A 69 -7.29 7.72 4.37
C THR A 69 -8.12 6.54 4.87
N LEU A 70 -9.32 6.37 4.31
CA LEU A 70 -10.16 5.19 4.40
C LEU A 70 -10.35 4.66 2.98
N ALA A 71 -9.41 3.84 2.52
CA ALA A 71 -9.31 3.50 1.11
C ALA A 71 -8.79 2.09 0.88
N TRP A 72 -9.25 1.47 -0.20
CA TRP A 72 -8.73 0.21 -0.73
C TRP A 72 -7.41 0.43 -1.47
N ASN A 73 -6.81 -0.67 -1.93
CA ASN A 73 -5.63 -0.60 -2.79
C ASN A 73 -6.03 -0.10 -4.19
N GLY A 74 -5.66 1.11 -4.51
CA GLY A 74 -6.01 1.76 -5.77
C GLY A 74 -5.05 2.90 -6.12
N TYR A 75 -5.09 3.35 -7.37
CA TYR A 75 -4.18 4.36 -7.90
C TYR A 75 -4.26 5.71 -7.16
N ARG A 76 -5.48 6.17 -6.80
CA ARG A 76 -5.66 7.41 -6.03
C ARG A 76 -5.01 7.30 -4.65
N HIS A 77 -5.07 6.13 -4.02
CA HIS A 77 -4.42 5.91 -2.73
C HIS A 77 -2.89 5.93 -2.86
N VAL A 78 -2.34 5.43 -3.98
CA VAL A 78 -0.90 5.55 -4.30
C VAL A 78 -0.51 7.02 -4.47
N GLU A 79 -1.29 7.81 -5.20
CA GLU A 79 -1.07 9.25 -5.35
C GLU A 79 -1.06 9.99 -4.02
N ILE A 80 -1.97 9.62 -3.10
CA ILE A 80 -2.04 10.20 -1.75
C ILE A 80 -0.78 9.85 -0.95
N TYR A 81 -0.26 8.64 -1.04
CA TYR A 81 1.00 8.26 -0.38
C TYR A 81 2.14 9.18 -0.76
N TYR A 82 2.27 9.48 -2.05
CA TYR A 82 3.35 10.34 -2.55
C TYR A 82 3.03 11.82 -2.38
N GLY A 83 1.83 12.25 -2.68
CA GLY A 83 1.42 13.65 -2.59
C GLY A 83 1.49 14.19 -1.17
N VAL A 84 0.92 13.46 -0.21
CA VAL A 84 0.90 13.84 1.21
C VAL A 84 2.30 13.76 1.83
N SER A 85 2.96 12.59 1.71
CA SER A 85 4.28 12.42 2.34
C SER A 85 5.36 13.24 1.66
N GLY A 86 5.26 13.45 0.34
CA GLY A 86 6.21 14.24 -0.43
C GLY A 86 6.21 15.72 -0.07
N MET A 87 5.07 16.30 0.31
CA MET A 87 5.01 17.68 0.80
C MET A 87 5.45 17.84 2.26
N GLY A 88 5.72 16.73 2.97
CA GLY A 88 6.11 16.70 4.38
C GLY A 88 4.94 16.59 5.36
N ALA A 89 3.73 16.37 4.88
CA ALA A 89 2.58 15.99 5.69
C ALA A 89 2.61 14.47 5.98
N ILE A 90 1.70 13.97 6.79
CA ILE A 90 1.68 12.59 7.26
C ILE A 90 0.46 11.88 6.69
N CYS A 91 0.66 10.86 5.88
CA CYS A 91 -0.41 10.00 5.38
C CYS A 91 -0.85 9.05 6.50
N HIS A 92 -2.02 9.29 7.08
CA HIS A 92 -2.59 8.45 8.13
C HIS A 92 -3.54 7.44 7.54
N THR A 93 -3.11 6.19 7.46
CA THR A 93 -3.93 5.11 6.90
C THR A 93 -4.77 4.45 7.99
N ILE A 94 -6.10 4.53 7.86
CA ILE A 94 -7.05 4.00 8.85
C ILE A 94 -7.61 2.67 8.33
N ASN A 95 -7.58 1.65 9.18
CA ASN A 95 -8.21 0.37 8.89
C ASN A 95 -9.74 0.50 8.97
N PRO A 96 -10.47 0.37 7.85
CA PRO A 96 -11.92 0.54 7.83
C PRO A 96 -12.70 -0.62 8.47
N ARG A 97 -12.01 -1.67 8.89
CA ARG A 97 -12.60 -2.83 9.60
C ARG A 97 -12.68 -2.64 11.11
N LEU A 98 -12.17 -1.52 11.61
CA LEU A 98 -12.32 -1.14 13.01
C LEU A 98 -13.78 -0.73 13.32
N PHE A 99 -14.16 -0.81 14.58
CA PHE A 99 -15.47 -0.29 14.99
C PHE A 99 -15.54 1.24 14.82
N PRO A 100 -16.71 1.80 14.52
CA PRO A 100 -16.88 3.24 14.30
C PRO A 100 -16.31 4.10 15.43
N GLU A 101 -16.48 3.71 16.68
CA GLU A 101 -15.98 4.41 17.87
C GLU A 101 -14.45 4.42 17.92
N GLN A 102 -13.81 3.35 17.46
CA GLN A 102 -12.34 3.27 17.36
C GLN A 102 -11.82 4.18 16.25
N ILE A 103 -12.53 4.26 15.12
CA ILE A 103 -12.17 5.17 14.03
C ILE A 103 -12.29 6.63 14.50
N ALA A 104 -13.39 6.98 15.17
CA ALA A 104 -13.57 8.32 15.73
C ALA A 104 -12.46 8.66 16.74
N TYR A 105 -12.12 7.72 17.62
CA TYR A 105 -10.99 7.88 18.54
C TYR A 105 -9.66 8.14 17.80
N ILE A 106 -9.34 7.32 16.78
CA ILE A 106 -8.08 7.42 16.03
C ILE A 106 -8.00 8.76 15.30
N VAL A 107 -9.07 9.18 14.63
CA VAL A 107 -9.14 10.47 13.91
C VAL A 107 -8.89 11.63 14.86
N ASN A 108 -9.54 11.65 16.02
CA ASN A 108 -9.35 12.71 17.01
C ASN A 108 -7.98 12.66 17.66
N HIS A 109 -7.47 11.47 18.01
CA HIS A 109 -6.17 11.31 18.65
C HIS A 109 -5.01 11.68 17.71
N ALA A 110 -5.14 11.39 16.40
CA ALA A 110 -4.20 11.79 15.38
C ALA A 110 -4.35 13.27 14.99
N GLU A 111 -5.46 13.93 15.38
CA GLU A 111 -5.81 15.29 14.96
C GLU A 111 -5.82 15.42 13.42
N ASP A 112 -6.50 14.50 12.75
CA ASP A 112 -6.58 14.48 11.28
C ASP A 112 -7.26 15.75 10.75
N LYS A 113 -6.64 16.43 9.79
CA LYS A 113 -7.19 17.65 9.18
C LYS A 113 -8.23 17.37 8.10
N TYR A 114 -7.97 16.40 7.25
CA TYR A 114 -8.84 15.96 6.17
C TYR A 114 -8.94 14.44 6.15
N ILE A 115 -10.08 13.93 5.69
CA ILE A 115 -10.28 12.49 5.48
C ILE A 115 -10.53 12.25 3.99
N PHE A 116 -9.66 11.48 3.36
CA PHE A 116 -9.83 10.94 2.03
C PHE A 116 -10.47 9.56 2.13
N MET A 117 -11.54 9.31 1.39
CA MET A 117 -12.24 8.03 1.47
C MET A 117 -12.73 7.53 0.13
N ASP A 118 -12.69 6.22 -0.07
CA ASP A 118 -13.40 5.57 -1.16
C ASP A 118 -14.92 5.63 -0.95
N LEU A 119 -15.67 5.55 -2.04
CA LEU A 119 -17.14 5.54 -2.07
C LEU A 119 -17.76 4.58 -1.05
N THR A 120 -17.15 3.42 -0.87
CA THR A 120 -17.57 2.36 0.08
C THR A 120 -17.67 2.86 1.52
N PHE A 121 -16.88 3.86 1.90
CA PHE A 121 -16.74 4.30 3.29
C PHE A 121 -17.48 5.60 3.63
N VAL A 122 -18.19 6.19 2.67
CA VAL A 122 -19.02 7.38 2.91
C VAL A 122 -20.05 7.15 4.01
N PRO A 123 -20.83 6.04 4.01
CA PRO A 123 -21.79 5.79 5.09
C PRO A 123 -21.15 5.62 6.47
N LEU A 124 -19.93 5.08 6.53
CA LEU A 124 -19.17 4.93 7.78
C LEU A 124 -18.81 6.29 8.37
N ILE A 125 -18.31 7.19 7.54
CA ILE A 125 -17.96 8.55 7.99
C ILE A 125 -19.22 9.36 8.34
N GLU A 126 -20.30 9.23 7.60
CA GLU A 126 -21.60 9.85 7.95
C GLU A 126 -22.07 9.42 9.35
N ALA A 127 -21.84 8.17 9.73
CA ALA A 127 -22.24 7.65 11.05
C ALA A 127 -21.43 8.21 12.21
N ILE A 128 -20.20 8.70 11.97
CA ILE A 128 -19.30 9.18 13.03
C ILE A 128 -18.97 10.67 12.94
N VAL A 129 -19.48 11.39 11.95
CA VAL A 129 -19.10 12.79 11.66
C VAL A 129 -19.28 13.72 12.87
N GLU A 130 -20.33 13.52 13.66
CA GLU A 130 -20.56 14.30 14.87
C GLU A 130 -19.51 14.06 15.97
N HIS A 131 -18.80 12.95 15.89
CA HIS A 131 -17.76 12.55 16.84
C HIS A 131 -16.34 12.94 16.38
N ILE A 132 -16.18 13.57 15.21
CA ILE A 132 -14.89 14.03 14.66
C ILE A 132 -14.95 15.51 14.26
N PRO A 133 -15.30 16.42 15.20
CA PRO A 133 -15.62 17.82 14.91
C PRO A 133 -14.44 18.66 14.40
N ASN A 134 -13.19 18.20 14.56
CA ASN A 134 -11.99 18.93 14.16
C ASN A 134 -11.56 18.67 12.71
N VAL A 135 -12.18 17.73 12.02
CA VAL A 135 -11.92 17.46 10.62
C VAL A 135 -12.46 18.61 9.77
N LYS A 136 -11.60 19.22 8.96
CA LYS A 136 -11.93 20.41 8.17
C LYS A 136 -12.75 20.09 6.91
N GLY A 137 -12.59 18.88 6.38
CA GLY A 137 -13.31 18.47 5.17
C GLY A 137 -13.05 17.02 4.77
N PHE A 138 -13.84 16.55 3.84
CA PHE A 138 -13.88 15.18 3.37
C PHE A 138 -13.65 15.14 1.87
N VAL A 139 -12.69 14.32 1.42
CA VAL A 139 -12.39 14.13 0.01
C VAL A 139 -12.85 12.73 -0.40
N ILE A 140 -13.85 12.66 -1.26
CA ILE A 140 -14.32 11.39 -1.82
C ILE A 140 -13.46 11.06 -3.04
N MET A 141 -12.80 9.91 -2.99
CA MET A 141 -11.81 9.43 -3.95
C MET A 141 -12.49 8.89 -5.21
N THR A 142 -13.16 9.78 -5.95
CA THR A 142 -13.91 9.48 -7.16
C THR A 142 -13.90 10.67 -8.12
N ASP A 143 -14.51 10.51 -9.30
CA ASP A 143 -14.82 11.57 -10.24
C ASP A 143 -16.19 12.19 -9.99
N GLU A 144 -16.48 13.30 -10.67
CA GLU A 144 -17.74 14.04 -10.49
C GLU A 144 -18.97 13.22 -10.88
N ALA A 145 -18.85 12.36 -11.90
CA ALA A 145 -19.96 11.54 -12.38
C ALA A 145 -20.39 10.46 -11.37
N ASN A 146 -19.47 10.04 -10.51
CA ASN A 146 -19.69 9.02 -9.50
C ASN A 146 -19.83 9.58 -8.08
N MET A 147 -19.89 10.91 -7.92
CA MET A 147 -20.10 11.53 -6.60
C MET A 147 -21.42 11.10 -6.00
N PRO A 148 -21.43 10.53 -4.77
CA PRO A 148 -22.66 10.11 -4.11
C PRO A 148 -23.41 11.31 -3.52
N GLN A 149 -24.70 11.15 -3.31
CA GLN A 149 -25.41 12.03 -2.38
C GLN A 149 -24.95 11.70 -0.95
N THR A 150 -24.61 12.73 -0.19
CA THR A 150 -24.09 12.55 1.18
C THR A 150 -24.60 13.66 2.11
N LYS A 151 -24.68 13.34 3.41
CA LYS A 151 -25.02 14.29 4.47
C LYS A 151 -23.79 15.06 5.00
N LEU A 152 -22.59 14.67 4.59
CA LEU A 152 -21.36 15.33 5.01
C LEU A 152 -21.31 16.76 4.48
N SER A 153 -20.86 17.69 5.31
CA SER A 153 -20.52 19.06 4.91
C SER A 153 -19.04 19.09 4.44
N ASN A 154 -18.68 20.13 3.67
CA ASN A 154 -17.33 20.35 3.19
C ASN A 154 -16.76 19.15 2.40
N VAL A 155 -17.57 18.59 1.52
CA VAL A 155 -17.18 17.45 0.67
C VAL A 155 -16.54 17.95 -0.61
N ILE A 156 -15.45 17.32 -1.00
CA ILE A 156 -14.67 17.60 -2.21
C ILE A 156 -14.56 16.33 -3.04
N CYS A 157 -14.79 16.42 -4.35
CA CYS A 157 -14.47 15.37 -5.30
C CYS A 157 -12.96 15.31 -5.53
N TYR A 158 -12.35 14.13 -5.50
CA TYR A 158 -10.91 13.99 -5.66
C TYR A 158 -10.40 14.52 -7.01
N GLU A 159 -11.05 14.15 -8.11
CA GLU A 159 -10.61 14.61 -9.43
C GLU A 159 -10.80 16.14 -9.59
N ASN A 160 -11.85 16.71 -9.01
CA ASN A 160 -12.03 18.16 -8.99
C ASN A 160 -10.97 18.85 -8.13
N LEU A 161 -10.57 18.24 -7.01
CA LEU A 161 -9.47 18.76 -6.18
C LEU A 161 -8.16 18.84 -6.98
N LEU A 162 -7.79 17.77 -7.69
CA LEU A 162 -6.60 17.76 -8.54
C LEU A 162 -6.67 18.81 -9.64
N ALA A 163 -7.84 18.98 -10.26
CA ALA A 163 -8.05 19.96 -11.33
C ALA A 163 -7.85 21.42 -10.88
N THR A 164 -7.81 21.70 -9.58
CA THR A 164 -7.50 23.05 -9.05
C THR A 164 -6.01 23.40 -9.13
N ALA A 165 -5.15 22.46 -9.45
CA ALA A 165 -3.70 22.63 -9.44
C ALA A 165 -3.05 22.10 -10.72
N ASP A 166 -1.96 22.72 -11.13
CA ASP A 166 -1.04 22.20 -12.14
C ASP A 166 0.03 21.30 -11.48
N ASP A 167 0.94 20.76 -12.27
CA ASP A 167 1.97 19.80 -11.86
C ASP A 167 3.36 20.44 -11.63
N ASP A 168 3.46 21.76 -11.56
CA ASP A 168 4.74 22.46 -11.36
C ASP A 168 5.22 22.49 -9.90
N TYR A 169 4.58 21.70 -9.03
CA TYR A 169 4.92 21.59 -7.62
C TYR A 169 6.35 21.07 -7.42
N LYS A 170 7.13 21.82 -6.65
CA LYS A 170 8.49 21.44 -6.27
C LYS A 170 8.49 20.83 -4.88
N TRP A 171 8.88 19.58 -4.79
CA TRP A 171 8.97 18.90 -3.51
C TRP A 171 9.91 19.64 -2.56
N PRO A 172 9.46 19.96 -1.34
CA PRO A 172 10.33 20.56 -0.33
C PRO A 172 11.39 19.57 0.13
N VAL A 173 12.57 20.10 0.48
CA VAL A 173 13.65 19.33 1.10
C VAL A 173 13.59 19.54 2.62
N PHE A 174 13.57 18.43 3.37
CA PHE A 174 13.50 18.44 4.83
C PHE A 174 14.26 17.26 5.43
N ASP A 175 14.39 17.25 6.77
CA ASP A 175 15.07 16.14 7.49
C ASP A 175 14.36 14.79 7.20
N GLU A 176 15.09 13.80 6.78
CA GLU A 176 14.61 12.45 6.49
C GLU A 176 13.95 11.74 7.68
N ARG A 177 14.19 12.22 8.91
CA ARG A 177 13.53 11.74 10.13
C ARG A 177 12.12 12.30 10.30
N THR A 178 11.70 13.26 9.46
CA THR A 178 10.32 13.74 9.43
C THR A 178 9.36 12.58 9.17
N ALA A 179 8.27 12.52 9.94
CA ALA A 179 7.25 11.52 9.77
C ALA A 179 6.61 11.61 8.37
N SER A 180 6.36 10.46 7.76
CA SER A 180 5.77 10.33 6.42
C SER A 180 4.39 9.66 6.45
N SER A 181 4.23 8.70 7.35
CA SER A 181 2.96 8.00 7.51
C SER A 181 2.70 7.59 8.95
N LEU A 182 1.43 7.35 9.24
CA LEU A 182 0.93 6.93 10.54
C LEU A 182 0.01 5.72 10.37
N CYS A 183 0.27 4.66 11.14
CA CYS A 183 -0.60 3.49 11.20
C CYS A 183 -0.93 3.19 12.67
N TYR A 184 -2.20 2.89 12.95
CA TYR A 184 -2.59 2.45 14.29
C TYR A 184 -2.57 0.94 14.42
N THR A 185 -2.04 0.45 15.54
CA THR A 185 -2.15 -0.96 15.94
C THR A 185 -3.44 -1.14 16.74
N SER A 186 -4.05 -2.33 16.63
CA SER A 186 -5.30 -2.65 17.34
C SER A 186 -5.17 -2.70 18.87
N GLY A 187 -3.93 -2.63 19.40
CA GLY A 187 -3.65 -2.72 20.83
C GLY A 187 -4.25 -3.96 21.49
N THR A 188 -3.44 -4.82 22.08
CA THR A 188 -3.95 -5.99 22.83
C THR A 188 -4.57 -5.59 24.18
N THR A 189 -4.27 -4.38 24.66
CA THR A 189 -4.76 -3.82 25.91
C THR A 189 -4.93 -2.31 25.78
N GLY A 190 -6.18 -1.83 25.83
CA GLY A 190 -6.50 -0.40 25.81
C GLY A 190 -6.74 0.16 24.40
N ASN A 191 -6.63 1.47 24.26
CA ASN A 191 -6.88 2.21 23.02
C ASN A 191 -5.81 1.89 21.96
N PRO A 192 -6.16 1.96 20.65
CA PRO A 192 -5.21 1.87 19.55
C PRO A 192 -4.04 2.82 19.72
N LYS A 193 -2.82 2.37 19.35
CA LYS A 193 -1.59 3.16 19.44
C LYS A 193 -1.09 3.51 18.05
N GLY A 194 -0.74 4.77 17.83
CA GLY A 194 -0.19 5.23 16.57
C GLY A 194 1.31 4.95 16.46
N VAL A 195 1.71 4.41 15.30
CA VAL A 195 3.11 4.20 14.92
C VAL A 195 3.44 5.14 13.78
N LEU A 196 4.39 6.04 14.01
CA LEU A 196 4.88 7.00 13.02
C LEU A 196 6.08 6.44 12.28
N PHE A 197 5.98 6.37 10.94
CA PHE A 197 7.10 6.03 10.07
C PHE A 197 7.77 7.31 9.58
N SER A 198 9.11 7.35 9.63
CA SER A 198 9.86 8.44 9.01
C SER A 198 10.07 8.17 7.50
N ASN A 199 10.37 9.22 6.74
CA ASN A 199 10.84 9.08 5.36
C ASN A 199 12.03 8.11 5.30
N ARG A 200 13.02 8.28 6.20
CA ARG A 200 14.20 7.41 6.31
C ARG A 200 13.83 5.94 6.51
N SER A 201 12.95 5.62 7.47
CA SER A 201 12.58 4.21 7.74
C SER A 201 11.88 3.58 6.55
N THR A 202 11.01 4.33 5.87
CA THR A 202 10.30 3.87 4.67
C THR A 202 11.25 3.60 3.50
N ILE A 203 12.21 4.48 3.24
CA ILE A 203 13.20 4.29 2.18
C ILE A 203 14.11 3.09 2.46
N LEU A 204 14.66 2.99 3.68
CA LEU A 204 15.52 1.86 4.06
C LEU A 204 14.77 0.53 4.02
N HIS A 205 13.50 0.51 4.45
CA HIS A 205 12.65 -0.66 4.32
C HIS A 205 12.43 -1.02 2.84
N SER A 206 12.21 -0.04 1.97
CA SER A 206 12.04 -0.28 0.52
C SER A 206 13.29 -0.91 -0.09
N TYR A 207 14.50 -0.46 0.30
CA TYR A 207 15.74 -1.13 -0.09
C TYR A 207 15.78 -2.58 0.40
N ALA A 208 15.40 -2.86 1.66
CA ALA A 208 15.35 -4.21 2.18
C ALA A 208 14.38 -5.11 1.40
N VAL A 209 13.21 -4.59 1.03
CA VAL A 209 12.22 -5.30 0.19
C VAL A 209 12.77 -5.64 -1.19
N CYS A 210 13.54 -4.75 -1.81
CA CYS A 210 14.13 -4.96 -3.13
C CYS A 210 15.34 -5.93 -3.10
N THR A 211 15.98 -6.18 -1.95
CA THR A 211 17.09 -7.15 -1.89
C THR A 211 16.64 -8.57 -2.20
N MET A 212 17.53 -9.39 -2.75
CA MET A 212 17.27 -10.81 -3.03
C MET A 212 16.90 -11.62 -1.78
N ASP A 213 17.46 -11.27 -0.62
CA ASP A 213 17.15 -11.89 0.66
C ASP A 213 15.94 -11.24 1.38
N GLY A 214 15.39 -10.15 0.81
CA GLY A 214 14.09 -9.59 1.16
C GLY A 214 12.97 -10.26 0.36
N LEU A 215 12.18 -9.46 -0.34
CA LEU A 215 11.17 -9.98 -1.27
C LEU A 215 11.69 -10.14 -2.71
N GLY A 216 12.87 -9.63 -3.01
CA GLY A 216 13.49 -9.66 -4.33
C GLY A 216 12.70 -8.89 -5.39
N LEU A 217 12.08 -7.78 -5.01
CA LEU A 217 11.29 -6.97 -5.94
C LEU A 217 12.20 -6.22 -6.90
N SER A 218 11.96 -6.37 -8.19
CA SER A 218 12.73 -5.76 -9.27
C SER A 218 11.81 -5.24 -10.40
N ASN A 219 12.37 -4.55 -11.38
CA ASN A 219 11.65 -4.08 -12.56
C ASN A 219 11.18 -5.20 -13.52
N LEU A 220 11.53 -6.44 -13.25
CA LEU A 220 11.05 -7.59 -14.00
C LEU A 220 9.73 -8.14 -13.43
N GLU A 221 9.28 -7.60 -12.30
CA GLU A 221 8.11 -8.10 -11.61
C GLU A 221 6.85 -7.30 -11.94
N THR A 222 5.75 -8.03 -12.04
CA THR A 222 4.39 -7.49 -11.91
C THR A 222 3.88 -7.86 -10.54
N ILE A 223 3.77 -6.88 -9.63
CA ILE A 223 3.38 -7.13 -8.24
C ILE A 223 1.92 -6.75 -7.98
N LEU A 224 1.19 -7.68 -7.34
CA LEU A 224 -0.16 -7.43 -6.85
C LEU A 224 -0.17 -7.54 -5.31
N PRO A 225 -0.14 -6.43 -4.57
CA PRO A 225 -0.32 -6.45 -3.12
C PRO A 225 -1.79 -6.72 -2.76
N VAL A 226 -2.08 -7.92 -2.26
CA VAL A 226 -3.38 -8.23 -1.64
C VAL A 226 -3.44 -7.67 -0.21
N VAL A 227 -2.28 -7.54 0.42
CA VAL A 227 -2.15 -6.84 1.69
C VAL A 227 -2.62 -5.40 1.55
N PRO A 228 -3.50 -4.94 2.47
CA PRO A 228 -4.13 -3.64 2.29
C PRO A 228 -3.20 -2.47 2.53
N MET A 229 -3.34 -1.42 1.72
CA MET A 229 -2.63 -0.16 1.90
C MET A 229 -3.02 0.53 3.21
N PHE A 230 -4.23 0.31 3.70
CA PHE A 230 -4.66 0.85 4.99
C PHE A 230 -4.02 0.15 6.21
N HIS A 231 -3.22 -0.88 6.02
CA HIS A 231 -2.53 -1.59 7.10
C HIS A 231 -1.04 -1.73 6.79
N VAL A 232 -0.21 -1.09 7.59
CA VAL A 232 1.25 -1.04 7.47
C VAL A 232 1.70 -0.73 6.03
N ASN A 233 0.94 0.16 5.35
CA ASN A 233 1.23 0.66 4.01
C ASN A 233 1.45 -0.45 2.97
N ALA A 234 0.60 -1.49 2.98
CA ALA A 234 0.75 -2.68 2.13
C ALA A 234 2.17 -3.28 2.21
N TRP A 235 2.72 -3.37 3.41
CA TRP A 235 4.09 -3.87 3.68
C TRP A 235 5.19 -3.10 2.93
N GLY A 236 4.95 -1.80 2.66
CA GLY A 236 5.90 -0.93 1.95
C GLY A 236 6.01 -1.20 0.45
N ILE A 237 5.20 -2.11 -0.09
CA ILE A 237 5.24 -2.49 -1.51
C ILE A 237 5.06 -1.30 -2.46
N PRO A 238 4.13 -0.33 -2.26
CA PRO A 238 4.01 0.80 -3.15
C PRO A 238 5.29 1.64 -3.28
N TYR A 239 6.05 1.77 -2.20
CA TYR A 239 7.33 2.47 -2.19
C TYR A 239 8.44 1.66 -2.86
N ALA A 240 8.52 0.36 -2.54
CA ALA A 240 9.51 -0.53 -3.12
C ALA A 240 9.28 -0.76 -4.64
N ALA A 241 8.03 -0.78 -5.09
CA ALA A 241 7.70 -0.88 -6.51
C ALA A 241 8.18 0.34 -7.29
N ALA A 242 7.98 1.56 -6.77
CA ALA A 242 8.52 2.77 -7.39
C ALA A 242 10.06 2.80 -7.38
N MET A 243 10.69 2.32 -6.28
CA MET A 243 12.15 2.21 -6.18
C MET A 243 12.73 1.26 -7.23
N SER A 244 12.06 0.15 -7.50
CA SER A 244 12.52 -0.89 -8.43
C SER A 244 12.04 -0.69 -9.87
N GLY A 245 10.96 0.07 -10.09
CA GLY A 245 10.29 0.16 -11.39
C GLY A 245 9.41 -1.05 -11.70
N ALA A 246 8.92 -1.78 -10.71
CA ALA A 246 8.00 -2.89 -10.91
C ALA A 246 6.62 -2.40 -11.34
N LYS A 247 5.95 -3.14 -12.24
CA LYS A 247 4.54 -2.90 -12.55
C LYS A 247 3.69 -3.19 -11.32
N MET A 248 2.80 -2.27 -10.94
CA MET A 248 1.86 -2.46 -9.83
C MET A 248 0.45 -2.78 -10.32
N VAL A 249 -0.19 -3.77 -9.69
CA VAL A 249 -1.58 -4.14 -9.94
C VAL A 249 -2.36 -4.03 -8.64
N MET A 250 -3.34 -3.14 -8.59
CA MET A 250 -4.12 -2.83 -7.40
C MET A 250 -5.51 -3.48 -7.47
N PRO A 251 -5.85 -4.40 -6.54
CA PRO A 251 -7.08 -5.21 -6.64
C PRO A 251 -8.36 -4.45 -6.29
N GLY A 252 -8.27 -3.26 -5.68
CA GLY A 252 -9.44 -2.52 -5.21
C GLY A 252 -10.15 -3.22 -4.05
N ALA A 253 -11.48 -3.15 -4.05
CA ALA A 253 -12.31 -3.71 -2.98
C ALA A 253 -12.60 -5.22 -3.15
N ARG A 254 -12.41 -5.78 -4.35
CA ARG A 254 -12.80 -7.16 -4.67
C ARG A 254 -11.66 -8.13 -4.36
N MET A 255 -11.72 -8.76 -3.19
CA MET A 255 -10.69 -9.64 -2.65
C MET A 255 -11.12 -11.13 -2.62
N ASP A 256 -12.22 -11.49 -3.30
CA ASP A 256 -12.64 -12.88 -3.44
C ASP A 256 -11.73 -13.65 -4.39
N GLY A 257 -11.76 -15.00 -4.30
CA GLY A 257 -10.87 -15.87 -5.05
C GLY A 257 -10.96 -15.72 -6.57
N GLN A 258 -12.18 -15.56 -7.11
CA GLN A 258 -12.41 -15.36 -8.54
C GLN A 258 -11.84 -14.03 -9.01
N SER A 259 -12.22 -12.94 -8.34
CA SER A 259 -11.79 -11.59 -8.70
C SER A 259 -10.27 -11.42 -8.67
N LEU A 260 -9.61 -12.02 -7.67
CA LEU A 260 -8.15 -12.01 -7.57
C LEU A 260 -7.50 -12.84 -8.68
N TYR A 261 -8.00 -14.06 -8.91
CA TYR A 261 -7.48 -14.93 -9.96
C TYR A 261 -7.55 -14.26 -11.35
N GLU A 262 -8.72 -13.73 -11.70
CA GLU A 262 -8.93 -13.06 -12.99
C GLU A 262 -7.97 -11.88 -13.19
N LEU A 263 -7.78 -11.06 -12.15
CA LEU A 263 -6.87 -9.92 -12.20
C LEU A 263 -5.40 -10.35 -12.28
N MET A 264 -5.01 -11.39 -11.53
CA MET A 264 -3.65 -11.94 -11.56
C MET A 264 -3.30 -12.49 -12.96
N GLU A 265 -4.20 -13.21 -13.59
CA GLU A 265 -3.97 -13.79 -14.91
C GLU A 265 -4.01 -12.73 -16.01
N SER A 266 -4.98 -11.81 -15.97
CA SER A 266 -5.08 -10.75 -17.00
C SER A 266 -3.87 -9.82 -17.00
N GLU A 267 -3.29 -9.55 -15.85
CA GLU A 267 -2.15 -8.64 -15.69
C GLU A 267 -0.79 -9.37 -15.65
N GLN A 268 -0.78 -10.69 -15.78
CA GLN A 268 0.42 -11.53 -15.76
C GLN A 268 1.27 -11.29 -14.49
N VAL A 269 0.60 -11.33 -13.33
CA VAL A 269 1.23 -11.12 -12.03
C VAL A 269 2.28 -12.18 -11.75
N THR A 270 3.49 -11.76 -11.40
CA THR A 270 4.63 -12.65 -11.07
C THR A 270 4.86 -12.80 -9.58
N LEU A 271 4.53 -11.76 -8.81
CA LEU A 271 4.70 -11.71 -7.37
C LEU A 271 3.46 -11.14 -6.70
N SER A 272 3.02 -11.77 -5.62
CA SER A 272 1.92 -11.24 -4.81
C SER A 272 2.21 -11.41 -3.32
N ALA A 273 1.57 -10.58 -2.49
CA ALA A 273 1.74 -10.60 -1.04
C ALA A 273 0.38 -10.57 -0.34
N GLY A 274 0.16 -11.49 0.59
CA GLY A 274 -1.13 -11.61 1.25
C GLY A 274 -1.09 -12.38 2.57
N VAL A 275 -2.23 -12.34 3.27
CA VAL A 275 -2.45 -13.10 4.49
C VAL A 275 -3.07 -14.47 4.18
N PRO A 276 -2.89 -15.49 5.05
CA PRO A 276 -3.36 -16.85 4.77
C PRO A 276 -4.86 -16.96 4.41
N THR A 277 -5.72 -16.15 5.00
CA THR A 277 -7.18 -16.19 4.74
C THR A 277 -7.52 -15.89 3.28
N ILE A 278 -6.82 -14.94 2.67
CA ILE A 278 -7.04 -14.56 1.26
C ILE A 278 -6.51 -15.66 0.34
N TRP A 279 -5.34 -16.21 0.68
CA TRP A 279 -4.78 -17.33 -0.08
C TRP A 279 -5.67 -18.58 -0.04
N MET A 280 -6.32 -18.86 1.09
CA MET A 280 -7.29 -19.97 1.17
C MET A 280 -8.47 -19.77 0.21
N MET A 281 -9.01 -18.56 0.12
CA MET A 281 -10.11 -18.26 -0.82
C MET A 281 -9.67 -18.41 -2.27
N LEU A 282 -8.49 -17.89 -2.62
CA LEU A 282 -7.93 -18.00 -3.98
C LEU A 282 -7.66 -19.46 -4.37
N LEU A 283 -6.96 -20.21 -3.51
CA LEU A 283 -6.65 -21.63 -3.76
C LEU A 283 -7.93 -22.50 -3.80
N GLY A 284 -8.94 -22.20 -2.99
CA GLY A 284 -10.26 -22.83 -3.02
C GLY A 284 -10.93 -22.64 -4.38
N TYR A 285 -11.05 -21.39 -4.85
CA TYR A 285 -11.59 -21.07 -6.17
C TYR A 285 -10.84 -21.79 -7.30
N MET A 286 -9.51 -21.75 -7.27
CA MET A 286 -8.67 -22.39 -8.29
C MET A 286 -8.86 -23.90 -8.34
N LYS A 287 -8.96 -24.57 -7.18
CA LYS A 287 -9.20 -26.00 -7.08
C LYS A 287 -10.58 -26.38 -7.63
N GLU A 288 -11.63 -25.67 -7.22
CA GLU A 288 -13.01 -25.93 -7.65
C GLU A 288 -13.20 -25.72 -9.16
N ASN A 289 -12.48 -24.78 -9.75
CA ASN A 289 -12.60 -24.42 -11.16
C ASN A 289 -11.46 -24.99 -12.04
N ASN A 290 -10.63 -25.88 -11.49
CA ASN A 290 -9.50 -26.49 -12.21
C ASN A 290 -8.56 -25.45 -12.86
N LYS A 291 -8.28 -24.36 -12.13
CA LYS A 291 -7.44 -23.26 -12.58
C LYS A 291 -5.98 -23.46 -12.18
N LYS A 292 -5.07 -22.83 -12.93
CA LYS A 292 -3.62 -22.79 -12.65
C LYS A 292 -3.12 -21.39 -12.89
N PHE A 293 -2.04 -21.00 -12.21
CA PHE A 293 -1.31 -19.78 -12.53
C PHE A 293 -0.50 -19.98 -13.82
N THR A 294 -0.47 -18.92 -14.63
CA THR A 294 0.35 -18.90 -15.86
C THR A 294 1.65 -18.10 -15.70
N SER A 295 1.64 -17.10 -14.82
CA SER A 295 2.76 -16.15 -14.63
C SER A 295 3.29 -16.06 -13.20
N MET A 296 2.48 -16.42 -12.21
CA MET A 296 2.84 -16.31 -10.80
C MET A 296 4.05 -17.19 -10.46
N GLN A 297 5.11 -16.58 -9.98
CA GLN A 297 6.37 -17.24 -9.61
C GLN A 297 6.57 -17.34 -8.10
N ARG A 298 6.16 -16.29 -7.37
CA ARG A 298 6.38 -16.17 -5.94
C ARG A 298 5.18 -15.56 -5.23
N THR A 299 4.99 -15.98 -3.99
CA THR A 299 4.02 -15.32 -3.09
C THR A 299 4.63 -15.09 -1.72
N VAL A 300 4.34 -13.93 -1.14
CA VAL A 300 4.70 -13.62 0.24
C VAL A 300 3.50 -13.91 1.13
N ILE A 301 3.70 -14.74 2.16
CA ILE A 301 2.68 -15.05 3.15
C ILE A 301 3.17 -14.53 4.50
N GLY A 302 2.38 -13.66 5.12
CA GLY A 302 2.71 -13.07 6.43
C GLY A 302 1.47 -12.56 7.15
N GLY A 303 1.66 -11.83 8.24
CA GLY A 303 0.57 -11.34 9.09
C GLY A 303 -0.06 -12.39 10.00
N ALA A 304 0.09 -13.67 9.65
CA ALA A 304 -0.22 -14.84 10.46
C ALA A 304 0.63 -16.02 9.98
N ALA A 305 0.75 -17.06 10.80
CA ALA A 305 1.48 -18.27 10.42
C ALA A 305 0.87 -18.95 9.19
N ALA A 306 1.69 -19.23 8.18
CA ALA A 306 1.26 -19.93 6.98
C ALA A 306 1.03 -21.43 7.29
N PRO A 307 -0.17 -21.98 7.01
CA PRO A 307 -0.41 -23.41 7.16
C PRO A 307 0.52 -24.22 6.23
N LYS A 308 1.10 -25.33 6.73
CA LYS A 308 1.97 -26.21 5.94
C LYS A 308 1.31 -26.64 4.63
N ALA A 309 0.04 -27.06 4.67
CA ALA A 309 -0.73 -27.49 3.49
C ALA A 309 -0.86 -26.37 2.44
N MET A 310 -0.89 -25.11 2.86
CA MET A 310 -0.93 -23.96 1.94
C MET A 310 0.41 -23.81 1.19
N ILE A 311 1.54 -23.88 1.92
CA ILE A 311 2.88 -23.83 1.32
C ILE A 311 3.04 -25.00 0.35
N GLU A 312 2.66 -26.23 0.76
CA GLU A 312 2.70 -27.42 -0.11
C GLU A 312 1.86 -27.24 -1.37
N THR A 313 0.69 -26.65 -1.26
CA THR A 313 -0.17 -26.40 -2.43
C THR A 313 0.48 -25.42 -3.40
N PHE A 314 1.00 -24.30 -2.93
CA PHE A 314 1.70 -23.35 -3.80
C PHE A 314 2.92 -23.97 -4.47
N GLU A 315 3.80 -24.60 -3.70
CA GLU A 315 5.09 -25.08 -4.21
C GLU A 315 4.98 -26.38 -5.04
N LYS A 316 4.18 -27.35 -4.58
CA LYS A 316 4.10 -28.66 -5.24
C LYS A 316 3.07 -28.71 -6.37
N GLN A 317 1.91 -28.04 -6.21
CA GLN A 317 0.82 -28.11 -7.19
C GLN A 317 0.91 -27.01 -8.24
N TYR A 318 1.31 -25.80 -7.82
CA TYR A 318 1.33 -24.61 -8.68
C TYR A 318 2.73 -24.13 -9.07
N ASN A 319 3.79 -24.72 -8.52
CA ASN A 319 5.19 -24.32 -8.74
C ASN A 319 5.43 -22.82 -8.41
N VAL A 320 4.77 -22.32 -7.37
CA VAL A 320 4.90 -20.95 -6.87
C VAL A 320 5.72 -20.99 -5.59
N ASN A 321 6.85 -20.31 -5.56
CA ASN A 321 7.72 -20.24 -4.38
C ASN A 321 7.07 -19.39 -3.27
N VAL A 322 7.06 -19.90 -2.04
CA VAL A 322 6.50 -19.24 -0.88
C VAL A 322 7.59 -18.57 -0.06
N LEU A 323 7.52 -17.25 0.06
CA LEU A 323 8.29 -16.50 1.03
C LEU A 323 7.45 -16.31 2.30
N HIS A 324 7.70 -17.10 3.33
CA HIS A 324 7.04 -16.94 4.62
C HIS A 324 7.71 -15.78 5.36
N ALA A 325 6.94 -14.72 5.64
CA ALA A 325 7.46 -13.48 6.21
C ALA A 325 6.82 -13.16 7.56
N TRP A 326 7.60 -12.58 8.45
CA TRP A 326 7.14 -12.04 9.72
C TRP A 326 7.52 -10.58 9.85
N GLY A 327 6.64 -9.79 10.46
CA GLY A 327 6.87 -8.39 10.73
C GLY A 327 5.92 -7.80 11.75
N MET A 328 6.15 -6.56 12.10
CA MET A 328 5.34 -5.77 13.02
C MET A 328 5.17 -4.37 12.46
N THR A 329 4.10 -3.68 12.85
CA THR A 329 3.88 -2.28 12.46
C THR A 329 5.10 -1.42 12.82
N GLU A 330 5.70 -1.64 13.98
CA GLU A 330 6.87 -0.93 14.49
C GLU A 330 8.19 -1.23 13.74
N MET A 331 8.17 -2.16 12.78
CA MET A 331 9.35 -2.57 11.99
C MET A 331 9.29 -2.14 10.52
N SER A 332 8.27 -1.42 10.09
CA SER A 332 8.04 -0.84 8.76
C SER A 332 7.59 -1.75 7.59
N PRO A 333 7.07 -2.98 7.68
CA PRO A 333 6.98 -3.89 8.83
C PRO A 333 7.97 -5.06 8.80
N LEU A 334 8.74 -5.30 7.70
CA LEU A 334 9.47 -6.54 7.46
C LEU A 334 10.56 -6.78 8.53
N GLY A 335 10.36 -7.83 9.33
CA GLY A 335 11.34 -8.30 10.29
C GLY A 335 12.16 -9.46 9.75
N THR A 336 11.50 -10.48 9.19
CA THR A 336 12.14 -11.63 8.57
C THR A 336 11.45 -12.05 7.28
N ALA A 337 12.22 -12.56 6.33
CA ALA A 337 11.72 -13.28 5.16
C ALA A 337 12.48 -14.62 5.08
N CYS A 338 11.76 -15.73 4.98
CA CYS A 338 12.36 -17.04 4.93
C CYS A 338 12.94 -17.34 3.55
N ASN A 339 14.14 -16.88 3.28
CA ASN A 339 14.94 -17.29 2.14
C ASN A 339 15.87 -18.44 2.50
N LEU A 340 15.79 -19.55 1.74
CA LEU A 340 16.59 -20.73 2.00
C LEU A 340 18.07 -20.45 1.74
N LYS A 341 18.92 -20.81 2.71
CA LYS A 341 20.38 -20.64 2.60
C LYS A 341 20.98 -21.57 1.55
N LYS A 342 22.14 -21.21 0.99
CA LYS A 342 22.85 -21.98 -0.03
C LYS A 342 22.97 -23.49 0.32
N LYS A 343 23.22 -23.83 1.59
CA LYS A 343 23.32 -25.21 2.05
C LYS A 343 22.03 -26.04 1.94
N HIS A 344 20.86 -25.37 1.75
CA HIS A 344 19.57 -26.04 1.62
C HIS A 344 19.12 -26.18 0.15
N ARG A 345 19.96 -25.72 -0.80
CA ARG A 345 19.57 -25.65 -2.22
C ARG A 345 19.14 -27.01 -2.78
N ASP A 346 19.90 -28.06 -2.41
CA ASP A 346 19.70 -29.40 -2.95
C ASP A 346 18.83 -30.29 -2.04
N TYR A 347 18.20 -29.71 -1.01
CA TYR A 347 17.29 -30.46 -0.16
C TYR A 347 16.02 -30.85 -0.91
N PRO A 348 15.41 -32.01 -0.61
CA PRO A 348 14.09 -32.36 -1.09
C PRO A 348 13.05 -31.28 -0.73
N ILE A 349 12.02 -31.13 -1.57
CA ILE A 349 10.99 -30.10 -1.40
C ILE A 349 10.32 -30.16 -0.01
N ASP A 350 10.07 -31.35 0.53
CA ASP A 350 9.46 -31.52 1.85
C ASP A 350 10.34 -30.95 2.96
N GLN A 351 11.67 -31.12 2.87
CA GLN A 351 12.59 -30.53 3.83
C GLN A 351 12.68 -29.02 3.70
N LYS A 352 12.60 -28.50 2.49
CA LYS A 352 12.54 -27.04 2.23
C LYS A 352 11.30 -26.43 2.87
N ILE A 353 10.15 -27.05 2.70
CA ILE A 353 8.89 -26.63 3.31
C ILE A 353 8.98 -26.66 4.85
N GLU A 354 9.55 -27.71 5.43
CA GLU A 354 9.76 -27.77 6.89
C GLU A 354 10.65 -26.65 7.41
N LEU A 355 11.64 -26.23 6.62
CA LEU A 355 12.49 -25.08 6.96
C LEU A 355 11.71 -23.77 6.88
N SER A 356 10.86 -23.61 5.87
CA SER A 356 10.03 -22.41 5.67
C SER A 356 9.05 -22.17 6.82
N LEU A 357 8.68 -23.22 7.57
CA LEU A 357 7.82 -23.11 8.74
C LEU A 357 8.55 -22.58 9.99
N LYS A 358 9.88 -22.60 10.00
CA LYS A 358 10.70 -22.29 11.18
C LYS A 358 11.22 -20.85 11.22
N GLN A 359 10.75 -19.97 10.39
CA GLN A 359 11.14 -18.55 10.23
C GLN A 359 12.31 -18.05 11.04
#